data_78527d01e3e13742279910ffb94a8338
#
_entry.id   78527d01e3e13742279910ffb94a8338
#
_cell.length_a   1.000
_cell.length_b   1.000
_cell.length_c   1.000
_cell.angle_alpha   90.00
_cell.angle_beta   90.00
_cell.angle_gamma   90.00
#
_symmetry.space_group_name_H-M   'P 1'
#
loop_
_entity.id
_entity.type
_entity.pdbx_description
1 polymer ?
#
loop_
_entity_poly.entity_id
_entity_poly.type
_entity_poly.pdbx_seq_one_letter_code
_entity_poly.pdbx_strand_id
1 'polypeptide(L)'
;MSTQVSEEVREALHEGRPVVALESTIIAHGLPRPRNLAVALELEELVRAGGAVPATIAVVDGTARVGLDRAALTRIAEDPAVRKLGHRDLAPALATGVTGATTVSATAWLADAAGIRVFATGGLGGVHREWTDTQDESADLRLLARVGTTVVCAGVKSILDVPATLQRLETLGVTVVGYGTEHFPGFYLASSGEPVDWTLRSPGAVAAVIRAQDRLGGPRAALIVANPVPVAEQLDPALHDRVLAGGLAAAKEKGITGQAVTPFLLEYVTVHTEGASLEANLAAVRGNVRLAASIAGAYGAGADPGAGAGRDAAPAPGSVPAPGSGAAPGAGGR
;
A
#
# COMPACT_ATOMS: atom_id res chain seq x y z
N MET A 1 19.28 -12.76 2.55
CA MET A 1 18.93 -11.32 2.45
C MET A 1 18.24 -10.94 3.74
N SER A 2 18.83 -10.07 4.55
CA SER A 2 18.28 -9.73 5.86
C SER A 2 17.39 -8.49 5.74
N THR A 3 16.09 -8.67 5.88
CA THR A 3 15.21 -7.56 6.26
C THR A 3 15.50 -7.27 7.73
N GLN A 4 15.89 -6.05 8.03
CA GLN A 4 16.13 -5.60 9.40
C GLN A 4 14.82 -5.02 9.94
N VAL A 5 14.26 -5.67 10.94
CA VAL A 5 13.12 -5.16 11.71
C VAL A 5 13.68 -4.46 12.95
N SER A 6 13.22 -3.24 13.22
CA SER A 6 13.64 -2.51 14.42
C SER A 6 13.26 -3.27 15.69
N GLU A 7 13.97 -3.02 16.79
CA GLU A 7 13.71 -3.72 18.05
C GLU A 7 12.30 -3.46 18.55
N GLU A 8 11.87 -2.20 18.53
CA GLU A 8 10.52 -1.78 18.93
C GLU A 8 9.43 -2.52 18.14
N VAL A 9 9.58 -2.63 16.81
CA VAL A 9 8.60 -3.33 15.95
C VAL A 9 8.62 -4.82 16.21
N ARG A 10 9.82 -5.43 16.36
CA ARG A 10 9.96 -6.87 16.63
C ARG A 10 9.32 -7.25 17.96
N GLU A 11 9.59 -6.49 19.02
CA GLU A 11 8.98 -6.69 20.34
C GLU A 11 7.48 -6.53 20.29
N ALA A 12 6.98 -5.47 19.62
CA ALA A 12 5.54 -5.23 19.47
C ALA A 12 4.85 -6.41 18.77
N LEU A 13 5.43 -6.93 17.69
CA LEU A 13 4.87 -8.09 16.98
C LEU A 13 4.91 -9.36 17.83
N HIS A 14 5.99 -9.59 18.58
CA HIS A 14 6.12 -10.74 19.47
C HIS A 14 5.10 -10.71 20.63
N GLU A 15 4.84 -9.53 21.17
CA GLU A 15 3.89 -9.29 22.26
C GLU A 15 2.45 -9.17 21.79
N GLY A 16 2.18 -9.23 20.47
CA GLY A 16 0.86 -9.03 19.91
C GLY A 16 0.37 -7.58 19.99
N ARG A 17 1.26 -6.61 20.23
CA ARG A 17 0.92 -5.20 20.23
C ARG A 17 0.63 -4.72 18.80
N PRO A 18 -0.30 -3.75 18.62
CA PRO A 18 -0.64 -3.23 17.30
C PRO A 18 0.55 -2.55 16.64
N VAL A 19 0.77 -2.86 15.36
CA VAL A 19 1.80 -2.24 14.53
C VAL A 19 1.16 -1.73 13.24
N VAL A 20 1.53 -0.52 12.80
CA VAL A 20 1.10 0.08 11.54
C VAL A 20 2.31 0.37 10.66
N ALA A 21 2.34 -0.23 9.47
CA ALA A 21 3.33 0.10 8.44
C ALA A 21 3.03 1.46 7.79
N LEU A 22 4.09 2.20 7.46
CA LEU A 22 4.03 3.46 6.72
C LEU A 22 5.00 3.41 5.53
N GLU A 23 4.56 3.89 4.35
CA GLU A 23 5.45 4.05 3.21
C GLU A 23 6.39 5.23 3.39
N SER A 24 7.47 5.25 2.61
CA SER A 24 8.43 6.34 2.62
C SER A 24 8.47 7.16 1.31
N THR A 25 7.78 6.70 0.26
CA THR A 25 7.73 7.48 -1.00
C THR A 25 7.02 8.82 -0.83
N ILE A 26 5.97 8.88 0.01
CA ILE A 26 5.31 10.15 0.32
C ILE A 26 6.28 11.14 0.95
N ILE A 27 7.22 10.65 1.77
CA ILE A 27 8.23 11.48 2.45
C ILE A 27 9.27 11.99 1.45
N ALA A 28 9.87 11.10 0.66
CA ALA A 28 10.98 11.45 -0.22
C ALA A 28 10.56 12.18 -1.50
N HIS A 29 9.36 11.87 -2.03
CA HIS A 29 8.93 12.28 -3.38
C HIS A 29 7.53 12.89 -3.44
N GLY A 30 6.75 12.81 -2.36
CA GLY A 30 5.35 13.26 -2.35
C GLY A 30 5.12 14.59 -1.64
N LEU A 31 6.09 15.07 -0.88
CA LEU A 31 5.97 16.28 -0.07
C LEU A 31 7.17 17.21 -0.29
N PRO A 32 6.95 18.54 -0.27
CA PRO A 32 8.04 19.51 -0.39
C PRO A 32 8.94 19.51 0.85
N ARG A 33 10.25 19.70 0.62
CA ARG A 33 11.23 19.94 1.68
C ARG A 33 11.13 21.38 2.18
N PRO A 34 11.35 21.64 3.47
CA PRO A 34 11.66 20.71 4.59
C PRO A 34 10.42 20.15 5.28
N ARG A 35 9.20 20.42 4.80
CA ARG A 35 7.94 20.01 5.43
C ARG A 35 7.78 18.48 5.50
N ASN A 36 8.37 17.76 4.56
CA ASN A 36 8.28 16.30 4.44
C ASN A 36 8.77 15.56 5.70
N LEU A 37 9.90 15.97 6.30
CA LEU A 37 10.39 15.35 7.54
C LEU A 37 9.45 15.62 8.72
N ALA A 38 8.96 16.86 8.84
CA ALA A 38 8.01 17.19 9.90
C ALA A 38 6.73 16.35 9.80
N VAL A 39 6.20 16.17 8.59
CA VAL A 39 5.02 15.30 8.35
C VAL A 39 5.34 13.84 8.65
N ALA A 40 6.51 13.32 8.25
CA ALA A 40 6.88 11.94 8.55
C ALA A 40 6.83 11.65 10.05
N LEU A 41 7.40 12.55 10.85
CA LEU A 41 7.39 12.45 12.32
C LEU A 41 5.99 12.59 12.91
N GLU A 42 5.19 13.51 12.37
CA GLU A 42 3.80 13.68 12.77
C GLU A 42 3.00 12.39 12.51
N LEU A 43 3.18 11.73 11.36
CA LEU A 43 2.48 10.49 11.04
C LEU A 43 2.86 9.36 12.00
N GLU A 44 4.14 9.21 12.35
CA GLU A 44 4.57 8.24 13.36
C GLU A 44 3.96 8.55 14.74
N GLU A 45 3.92 9.82 15.13
CA GLU A 45 3.30 10.23 16.39
C GLU A 45 1.79 9.98 16.41
N LEU A 46 1.08 10.17 15.28
CA LEU A 46 -0.33 9.82 15.17
C LEU A 46 -0.58 8.32 15.35
N VAL A 47 0.31 7.46 14.85
CA VAL A 47 0.24 6.02 15.10
C VAL A 47 0.41 5.73 16.60
N ARG A 48 1.43 6.34 17.26
CA ARG A 48 1.69 6.18 18.70
C ARG A 48 0.53 6.66 19.56
N ALA A 49 -0.01 7.84 19.24
CA ALA A 49 -1.18 8.40 19.93
C ALA A 49 -2.42 7.51 19.78
N GLY A 50 -2.52 6.74 18.70
CA GLY A 50 -3.53 5.70 18.49
C GLY A 50 -3.27 4.37 19.21
N GLY A 51 -2.20 4.28 20.01
CA GLY A 51 -1.83 3.08 20.77
C GLY A 51 -1.15 1.98 19.94
N ALA A 52 -0.64 2.31 18.75
CA ALA A 52 0.09 1.39 17.89
C ALA A 52 1.57 1.77 17.73
N VAL A 53 2.39 0.84 17.31
CA VAL A 53 3.81 1.08 17.00
C VAL A 53 3.95 1.41 15.51
N PRO A 54 4.56 2.55 15.13
CA PRO A 54 4.81 2.89 13.74
C PRO A 54 5.97 2.07 13.18
N ALA A 55 5.82 1.63 11.94
CA ALA A 55 6.86 0.93 11.20
C ALA A 55 7.02 1.60 9.82
N THR A 56 7.74 2.73 9.75
CA THR A 56 8.12 3.34 8.47
C THR A 56 9.13 2.44 7.77
N ILE A 57 8.89 2.15 6.48
CA ILE A 57 9.66 1.17 5.71
C ILE A 57 10.43 1.84 4.58
N ALA A 58 11.72 1.51 4.45
CA ALA A 58 12.60 1.94 3.36
C ALA A 58 13.75 0.97 3.13
N VAL A 59 14.51 1.16 2.06
CA VAL A 59 15.83 0.55 1.86
C VAL A 59 16.91 1.59 2.19
N VAL A 60 17.82 1.27 3.07
CA VAL A 60 18.94 2.14 3.46
C VAL A 60 20.25 1.37 3.26
N ASP A 61 21.12 1.88 2.39
CA ASP A 61 22.42 1.26 2.06
C ASP A 61 22.29 -0.23 1.72
N GLY A 62 21.33 -0.57 0.84
CA GLY A 62 21.08 -1.95 0.44
C GLY A 62 20.47 -2.84 1.52
N THR A 63 19.97 -2.29 2.61
CA THR A 63 19.28 -3.04 3.66
C THR A 63 17.82 -2.62 3.71
N ALA A 64 16.90 -3.57 3.53
CA ALA A 64 15.47 -3.32 3.76
C ALA A 64 15.24 -3.17 5.27
N ARG A 65 14.70 -2.02 5.68
CA ARG A 65 14.42 -1.71 7.09
C ARG A 65 12.94 -1.54 7.32
N VAL A 66 12.43 -2.20 8.34
CA VAL A 66 11.04 -2.11 8.82
C VAL A 66 11.07 -1.46 10.21
N GLY A 67 10.58 -0.24 10.31
CA GLY A 67 10.80 0.64 11.45
C GLY A 67 12.13 1.40 11.32
N LEU A 68 12.06 2.61 10.77
CA LEU A 68 13.23 3.47 10.64
C LEU A 68 13.52 4.16 11.98
N ASP A 69 14.80 4.29 12.31
CA ASP A 69 15.25 5.23 13.33
C ASP A 69 15.23 6.68 12.80
N ARG A 70 15.40 7.63 13.70
CA ARG A 70 15.39 9.06 13.37
C ARG A 70 16.41 9.43 12.29
N ALA A 71 17.61 8.86 12.33
CA ALA A 71 18.68 9.18 11.39
C ALA A 71 18.33 8.67 9.98
N ALA A 72 17.83 7.43 9.87
CA ALA A 72 17.38 6.86 8.61
C ALA A 72 16.17 7.62 8.03
N LEU A 73 15.20 7.99 8.87
CA LEU A 73 14.04 8.76 8.46
C LEU A 73 14.44 10.15 7.93
N THR A 74 15.36 10.83 8.63
CA THR A 74 15.92 12.12 8.19
C THR A 74 16.63 11.98 6.85
N ARG A 75 17.44 10.93 6.66
CA ARG A 75 18.12 10.66 5.40
C ARG A 75 17.14 10.44 4.25
N ILE A 76 16.09 9.66 4.46
CA ILE A 76 15.04 9.43 3.45
C ILE A 76 14.34 10.76 3.08
N ALA A 77 14.15 11.65 4.04
CA ALA A 77 13.49 12.93 3.81
C ALA A 77 14.38 13.97 3.08
N GLU A 78 15.67 14.03 3.42
CA GLU A 78 16.53 15.13 3.03
C GLU A 78 17.47 14.82 1.84
N ASP A 79 17.89 13.56 1.66
CA ASP A 79 18.81 13.18 0.60
C ASP A 79 18.09 13.17 -0.78
N PRO A 80 18.50 14.05 -1.73
CA PRO A 80 17.92 14.09 -3.06
C PRO A 80 18.24 12.86 -3.91
N ALA A 81 19.23 12.05 -3.53
CA ALA A 81 19.62 10.84 -4.23
C ALA A 81 18.79 9.61 -3.87
N VAL A 82 17.87 9.73 -2.88
CA VAL A 82 16.96 8.65 -2.51
C VAL A 82 16.09 8.26 -3.69
N ARG A 83 16.18 6.98 -4.10
CA ARG A 83 15.43 6.47 -5.25
C ARG A 83 14.01 6.06 -4.84
N LYS A 84 13.07 6.15 -5.79
CA LYS A 84 11.73 5.58 -5.64
C LYS A 84 11.81 4.09 -5.96
N LEU A 85 11.44 3.22 -5.00
CA LEU A 85 11.51 1.76 -5.14
C LEU A 85 10.12 1.14 -5.09
N GLY A 86 9.70 0.52 -6.20
CA GLY A 86 8.60 -0.44 -6.21
C GLY A 86 9.09 -1.83 -5.81
N HIS A 87 8.17 -2.78 -5.68
CA HIS A 87 8.53 -4.16 -5.32
C HIS A 87 9.60 -4.77 -6.25
N ARG A 88 9.51 -4.54 -7.57
CA ARG A 88 10.49 -5.06 -8.55
C ARG A 88 11.90 -4.50 -8.36
N ASP A 89 12.01 -3.34 -7.73
CA ASP A 89 13.29 -2.63 -7.55
C ASP A 89 14.00 -3.05 -6.25
N LEU A 90 13.34 -3.81 -5.36
CA LEU A 90 13.92 -4.22 -4.08
C LEU A 90 15.18 -5.06 -4.26
N ALA A 91 15.13 -6.12 -5.04
CA ALA A 91 16.29 -6.99 -5.23
C ALA A 91 17.50 -6.28 -5.84
N PRO A 92 17.39 -5.49 -6.93
CA PRO A 92 18.48 -4.66 -7.42
C PRO A 92 18.99 -3.65 -6.37
N ALA A 93 18.11 -2.96 -5.64
CA ALA A 93 18.51 -1.99 -4.63
C ALA A 93 19.31 -2.62 -3.49
N LEU A 94 18.86 -3.79 -3.00
CA LEU A 94 19.58 -4.57 -1.97
C LEU A 94 20.94 -5.04 -2.46
N ALA A 95 21.03 -5.52 -3.70
CA ALA A 95 22.27 -6.05 -4.27
C ALA A 95 23.33 -4.97 -4.57
N THR A 96 22.87 -3.74 -4.85
CA THR A 96 23.76 -2.64 -5.26
C THR A 96 24.01 -1.60 -4.17
N GLY A 97 23.51 -1.81 -2.96
CA GLY A 97 23.71 -0.90 -1.83
C GLY A 97 22.94 0.43 -1.95
N VAL A 98 21.85 0.47 -2.73
CA VAL A 98 21.09 1.70 -2.96
C VAL A 98 20.23 2.07 -1.75
N THR A 99 20.14 3.37 -1.48
CA THR A 99 19.12 3.93 -0.56
C THR A 99 17.90 4.36 -1.36
N GLY A 100 16.70 3.96 -0.90
CA GLY A 100 15.46 4.30 -1.58
C GLY A 100 14.22 4.21 -0.71
N ALA A 101 13.25 5.05 -1.07
CA ALA A 101 11.94 5.12 -0.46
C ALA A 101 10.99 4.10 -1.10
N THR A 102 10.26 3.36 -0.29
CA THR A 102 9.35 2.29 -0.74
C THR A 102 7.99 2.83 -1.11
N THR A 103 7.47 2.40 -2.28
CA THR A 103 6.09 2.65 -2.72
C THR A 103 5.12 1.74 -1.99
N VAL A 104 3.82 1.87 -2.25
CA VAL A 104 2.78 0.97 -1.71
C VAL A 104 3.15 -0.49 -1.94
N SER A 105 3.55 -0.87 -3.17
CA SER A 105 3.90 -2.26 -3.47
C SER A 105 5.11 -2.77 -2.67
N ALA A 106 6.18 -1.99 -2.58
CA ALA A 106 7.36 -2.39 -1.83
C ALA A 106 7.09 -2.41 -0.31
N THR A 107 6.34 -1.42 0.20
CA THR A 107 5.96 -1.34 1.62
C THR A 107 5.07 -2.51 2.02
N ALA A 108 4.02 -2.79 1.25
CA ALA A 108 3.09 -3.88 1.54
C ALA A 108 3.79 -5.24 1.53
N TRP A 109 4.72 -5.47 0.60
CA TRP A 109 5.54 -6.68 0.57
C TRP A 109 6.40 -6.85 1.81
N LEU A 110 7.14 -5.81 2.20
CA LEU A 110 8.03 -5.86 3.36
C LEU A 110 7.24 -5.92 4.68
N ALA A 111 6.10 -5.26 4.75
CA ALA A 111 5.20 -5.32 5.89
C ALA A 111 4.61 -6.73 6.08
N ASP A 112 4.10 -7.36 5.01
CA ASP A 112 3.56 -8.72 5.05
C ASP A 112 4.64 -9.73 5.44
N ALA A 113 5.84 -9.60 4.87
CA ALA A 113 7.00 -10.44 5.21
C ALA A 113 7.45 -10.28 6.69
N ALA A 114 7.26 -9.11 7.28
CA ALA A 114 7.53 -8.84 8.69
C ALA A 114 6.37 -9.25 9.62
N GLY A 115 5.22 -9.67 9.09
CA GLY A 115 4.04 -10.04 9.87
C GLY A 115 3.15 -8.85 10.26
N ILE A 116 3.34 -7.66 9.66
CA ILE A 116 2.52 -6.48 9.91
C ILE A 116 1.24 -6.56 9.09
N ARG A 117 0.08 -6.53 9.76
CA ARG A 117 -1.23 -6.72 9.15
C ARG A 117 -1.91 -5.44 8.67
N VAL A 118 -1.48 -4.28 9.13
CA VAL A 118 -2.12 -3.00 8.81
C VAL A 118 -1.09 -2.01 8.28
N PHE A 119 -1.41 -1.38 7.17
CA PHE A 119 -0.58 -0.39 6.48
C PHE A 119 -1.43 0.84 6.15
N ALA A 120 -0.93 2.04 6.42
CA ALA A 120 -1.55 3.31 6.07
C ALA A 120 -0.77 4.04 4.97
N THR A 121 -1.48 4.53 3.96
CA THR A 121 -0.93 5.36 2.88
C THR A 121 -1.89 6.49 2.52
N GLY A 122 -1.44 7.47 1.75
CA GLY A 122 -2.31 8.51 1.20
C GLY A 122 -3.26 7.95 0.15
N GLY A 123 -2.72 7.29 -0.87
CA GLY A 123 -3.52 6.70 -1.95
C GLY A 123 -2.73 5.72 -2.81
N LEU A 124 -3.44 4.81 -3.42
CA LEU A 124 -2.91 3.73 -4.24
C LEU A 124 -2.48 4.23 -5.63
N GLY A 125 -1.56 3.51 -6.24
CA GLY A 125 -1.42 3.44 -7.69
C GLY A 125 -2.56 2.63 -8.30
N GLY A 126 -2.80 2.82 -9.59
CA GLY A 126 -3.89 2.18 -10.30
C GLY A 126 -3.63 2.09 -11.79
N VAL A 127 -4.69 1.96 -12.57
CA VAL A 127 -4.67 1.95 -14.04
C VAL A 127 -4.53 3.38 -14.55
N HIS A 128 -3.62 3.61 -15.48
CA HIS A 128 -3.46 4.91 -16.13
C HIS A 128 -4.58 5.16 -17.16
N ARG A 129 -4.98 6.43 -17.34
CA ARG A 129 -6.10 6.80 -18.22
C ARG A 129 -5.93 6.40 -19.69
N GLU A 130 -4.69 6.25 -20.15
CA GLU A 130 -4.35 5.80 -21.51
C GLU A 130 -3.98 4.30 -21.53
N TRP A 131 -4.51 3.50 -20.59
CA TRP A 131 -4.16 2.09 -20.44
C TRP A 131 -4.41 1.25 -21.70
N THR A 132 -5.48 1.51 -22.43
CA THR A 132 -5.82 0.80 -23.67
C THR A 132 -4.70 0.86 -24.71
N ASP A 133 -3.95 1.94 -24.73
CA ASP A 133 -2.87 2.18 -25.67
C ASP A 133 -1.49 1.81 -25.09
N THR A 134 -1.29 2.06 -23.81
CA THR A 134 0.02 1.95 -23.15
C THR A 134 0.21 0.69 -22.32
N GLN A 135 -0.89 0.05 -21.88
CA GLN A 135 -0.90 -1.03 -20.89
C GLN A 135 -0.23 -0.62 -19.57
N ASP A 136 -0.19 0.70 -19.26
CA ASP A 136 0.45 1.22 -18.06
C ASP A 136 -0.48 1.08 -16.85
N GLU A 137 -0.10 0.22 -15.92
CA GLU A 137 -0.75 0.05 -14.62
C GLU A 137 0.29 -0.02 -13.50
N SER A 138 -0.08 0.45 -12.32
CA SER A 138 0.80 0.40 -11.16
C SER A 138 1.10 -1.03 -10.72
N ALA A 139 2.35 -1.29 -10.38
CA ALA A 139 2.77 -2.54 -9.73
C ALA A 139 2.04 -2.80 -8.39
N ASP A 140 1.45 -1.77 -7.80
CA ASP A 140 0.65 -1.89 -6.57
C ASP A 140 -0.48 -2.91 -6.74
N LEU A 141 -1.21 -2.85 -7.87
CA LEU A 141 -2.36 -3.72 -8.12
C LEU A 141 -1.99 -5.20 -8.07
N ARG A 142 -0.96 -5.58 -8.82
CA ARG A 142 -0.50 -6.96 -8.85
C ARG A 142 0.03 -7.44 -7.51
N LEU A 143 0.69 -6.56 -6.75
CA LEU A 143 1.24 -6.95 -5.47
C LEU A 143 0.16 -7.09 -4.40
N LEU A 144 -0.81 -6.19 -4.36
CA LEU A 144 -1.95 -6.26 -3.45
C LEU A 144 -2.73 -7.58 -3.58
N ALA A 145 -2.69 -8.22 -4.76
CA ALA A 145 -3.25 -9.56 -4.96
C ALA A 145 -2.42 -10.71 -4.32
N ARG A 146 -1.28 -10.42 -3.68
CA ARG A 146 -0.32 -11.43 -3.20
C ARG A 146 0.12 -11.27 -1.75
N VAL A 147 -0.38 -10.24 -1.07
CA VAL A 147 -0.05 -9.93 0.32
C VAL A 147 -1.31 -9.93 1.18
N GLY A 148 -1.17 -10.34 2.41
CA GLY A 148 -2.29 -10.35 3.36
C GLY A 148 -2.46 -9.06 4.15
N THR A 149 -1.87 -7.96 3.71
CA THR A 149 -1.89 -6.68 4.42
C THR A 149 -3.20 -5.93 4.18
N THR A 150 -3.77 -5.35 5.23
CA THR A 150 -4.90 -4.41 5.14
C THR A 150 -4.35 -3.02 4.86
N VAL A 151 -4.75 -2.41 3.75
CA VAL A 151 -4.26 -1.08 3.33
C VAL A 151 -5.34 -0.03 3.51
N VAL A 152 -5.11 0.91 4.42
CA VAL A 152 -5.99 2.07 4.64
C VAL A 152 -5.52 3.23 3.77
N CYS A 153 -6.38 3.72 2.88
CA CYS A 153 -6.04 4.75 1.90
C CYS A 153 -7.25 5.61 1.54
N ALA A 154 -7.00 6.78 0.95
CA ALA A 154 -8.07 7.65 0.44
C ALA A 154 -8.44 7.30 -1.03
N GLY A 155 -8.37 6.03 -1.37
CA GLY A 155 -8.65 5.54 -2.71
C GLY A 155 -7.42 5.53 -3.62
N VAL A 156 -7.67 5.60 -4.92
CA VAL A 156 -6.64 5.68 -5.98
C VAL A 156 -6.33 7.15 -6.26
N LYS A 157 -5.06 7.47 -6.52
CA LYS A 157 -4.67 8.84 -6.91
C LYS A 157 -5.54 9.33 -8.06
N SER A 158 -6.17 10.49 -7.92
CA SER A 158 -7.22 11.00 -8.83
C SER A 158 -6.76 11.25 -10.28
N ILE A 159 -5.44 11.30 -10.50
CA ILE A 159 -4.83 11.37 -11.83
C ILE A 159 -5.00 10.08 -12.65
N LEU A 160 -5.38 8.98 -11.99
CA LEU A 160 -5.54 7.64 -12.56
C LEU A 160 -7.01 7.38 -12.97
N ASP A 161 -7.25 6.29 -13.65
CA ASP A 161 -8.57 5.80 -14.01
C ASP A 161 -9.17 5.00 -12.85
N VAL A 162 -10.05 5.62 -12.08
CA VAL A 162 -10.65 4.99 -10.90
C VAL A 162 -11.55 3.82 -11.28
N PRO A 163 -12.51 3.94 -12.22
CA PRO A 163 -13.33 2.82 -12.65
C PRO A 163 -12.51 1.63 -13.12
N ALA A 164 -11.56 1.84 -14.03
CA ALA A 164 -10.71 0.77 -14.54
C ALA A 164 -9.86 0.13 -13.42
N THR A 165 -9.43 0.93 -12.44
CA THR A 165 -8.67 0.42 -11.29
C THR A 165 -9.53 -0.48 -10.40
N LEU A 166 -10.78 -0.11 -10.12
CA LEU A 166 -11.71 -0.95 -9.35
C LEU A 166 -11.98 -2.29 -10.05
N GLN A 167 -12.24 -2.28 -11.37
CA GLN A 167 -12.39 -3.48 -12.16
C GLN A 167 -11.13 -4.36 -12.14
N ARG A 168 -9.96 -3.73 -12.15
CA ARG A 168 -8.70 -4.45 -12.07
C ARG A 168 -8.48 -5.09 -10.71
N LEU A 169 -8.83 -4.41 -9.61
CA LEU A 169 -8.78 -4.95 -8.25
C LEU A 169 -9.73 -6.14 -8.09
N GLU A 170 -10.95 -6.04 -8.62
CA GLU A 170 -11.92 -7.14 -8.65
C GLU A 170 -11.34 -8.37 -9.37
N THR A 171 -10.85 -8.20 -10.60
CA THR A 171 -10.22 -9.28 -11.39
C THR A 171 -9.05 -9.95 -10.64
N LEU A 172 -8.31 -9.19 -9.84
CA LEU A 172 -7.19 -9.67 -9.05
C LEU A 172 -7.60 -10.28 -7.70
N GLY A 173 -8.90 -10.28 -7.37
CA GLY A 173 -9.42 -10.81 -6.10
C GLY A 173 -9.08 -9.96 -4.88
N VAL A 174 -8.76 -8.68 -5.06
CA VAL A 174 -8.47 -7.75 -3.98
C VAL A 174 -9.78 -7.18 -3.45
N THR A 175 -10.06 -7.40 -2.17
CA THR A 175 -11.28 -6.90 -1.52
C THR A 175 -11.19 -5.40 -1.28
N VAL A 176 -12.21 -4.65 -1.69
CA VAL A 176 -12.35 -3.22 -1.44
C VAL A 176 -13.57 -2.98 -0.54
N VAL A 177 -13.39 -2.22 0.54
CA VAL A 177 -14.47 -1.78 1.43
C VAL A 177 -14.41 -0.28 1.65
N GLY A 178 -15.55 0.39 1.63
CA GLY A 178 -15.68 1.79 2.04
C GLY A 178 -15.76 1.91 3.57
N TYR A 179 -15.01 2.82 4.15
CA TYR A 179 -15.12 3.13 5.58
C TYR A 179 -16.05 4.33 5.79
N GLY A 180 -17.25 4.05 6.27
CA GLY A 180 -18.29 5.07 6.47
C GLY A 180 -18.84 5.69 5.18
N THR A 181 -18.55 5.10 4.04
CA THR A 181 -18.97 5.58 2.71
C THR A 181 -19.47 4.46 1.83
N GLU A 182 -20.41 4.75 0.96
CA GLU A 182 -20.95 3.85 -0.08
C GLU A 182 -20.32 4.11 -1.45
N HIS A 183 -19.41 5.13 -1.53
CA HIS A 183 -18.67 5.46 -2.73
C HIS A 183 -17.17 5.38 -2.47
N PHE A 184 -16.44 4.94 -3.47
CA PHE A 184 -14.98 4.92 -3.42
C PHE A 184 -14.42 6.34 -3.40
N PRO A 185 -13.47 6.69 -2.52
CA PRO A 185 -12.90 8.04 -2.45
C PRO A 185 -12.10 8.40 -3.70
N GLY A 186 -12.10 9.70 -4.03
CA GLY A 186 -11.37 10.26 -5.17
C GLY A 186 -10.02 10.87 -4.79
N PHE A 187 -9.35 10.39 -3.74
CA PHE A 187 -8.06 10.86 -3.24
C PHE A 187 -8.10 12.29 -2.66
N TYR A 188 -8.20 13.32 -3.52
CA TYR A 188 -8.41 14.71 -3.10
C TYR A 188 -9.89 15.03 -2.83
N LEU A 189 -10.78 14.15 -3.24
CA LEU A 189 -12.22 14.28 -3.12
C LEU A 189 -12.77 13.16 -2.22
N ALA A 190 -13.81 13.48 -1.46
CA ALA A 190 -14.47 12.52 -0.59
C ALA A 190 -15.13 11.37 -1.37
N SER A 191 -15.49 11.60 -2.63
CA SER A 191 -16.10 10.61 -3.52
C SER A 191 -15.53 10.72 -4.92
N SER A 192 -15.32 9.58 -5.59
CA SER A 192 -15.04 9.49 -7.03
C SER A 192 -16.31 9.34 -7.87
N GLY A 193 -17.47 9.15 -7.23
CA GLY A 193 -18.71 8.75 -7.89
C GLY A 193 -18.91 7.25 -8.05
N GLU A 194 -17.86 6.45 -7.95
CA GLU A 194 -17.92 5.00 -8.09
C GLU A 194 -18.42 4.33 -6.81
N PRO A 195 -19.40 3.40 -6.88
CA PRO A 195 -19.89 2.68 -5.70
C PRO A 195 -18.87 1.69 -5.16
N VAL A 196 -19.03 1.30 -3.90
CA VAL A 196 -18.34 0.15 -3.28
C VAL A 196 -19.37 -0.87 -2.80
N ASP A 197 -19.05 -2.15 -2.96
CA ASP A 197 -19.97 -3.24 -2.60
C ASP A 197 -20.16 -3.41 -1.09
N TRP A 198 -19.15 -3.04 -0.33
CA TRP A 198 -19.13 -3.25 1.12
C TRP A 198 -18.83 -1.95 1.86
N THR A 199 -19.67 -1.61 2.82
CA THR A 199 -19.46 -0.47 3.73
C THR A 199 -19.27 -0.95 5.15
N LEU A 200 -18.16 -0.57 5.77
CA LEU A 200 -17.86 -0.83 7.19
C LEU A 200 -17.84 0.48 7.96
N ARG A 201 -18.34 0.46 9.22
CA ARG A 201 -18.56 1.70 9.97
C ARG A 201 -17.79 1.75 11.30
N SER A 202 -16.94 0.77 11.56
CA SER A 202 -16.11 0.77 12.78
C SER A 202 -14.79 0.01 12.56
N PRO A 203 -13.72 0.37 13.31
CA PRO A 203 -12.45 -0.38 13.28
C PRO A 203 -12.64 -1.85 13.63
N GLY A 204 -13.56 -2.16 14.57
CA GLY A 204 -13.90 -3.54 14.93
C GLY A 204 -14.52 -4.34 13.81
N ALA A 205 -15.35 -3.72 12.96
CA ALA A 205 -15.91 -4.37 11.77
C ALA A 205 -14.81 -4.69 10.74
N VAL A 206 -13.86 -3.78 10.51
CA VAL A 206 -12.70 -4.03 9.65
C VAL A 206 -11.84 -5.17 10.22
N ALA A 207 -11.54 -5.13 11.52
CA ALA A 207 -10.79 -6.19 12.20
C ALA A 207 -11.49 -7.55 12.10
N ALA A 208 -12.81 -7.59 12.12
CA ALA A 208 -13.59 -8.83 11.93
C ALA A 208 -13.41 -9.39 10.49
N VAL A 209 -13.36 -8.54 9.47
CA VAL A 209 -13.07 -8.96 8.09
C VAL A 209 -11.65 -9.52 7.98
N ILE A 210 -10.65 -8.85 8.57
CA ILE A 210 -9.26 -9.34 8.59
C ILE A 210 -9.20 -10.75 9.21
N ARG A 211 -9.82 -10.94 10.38
CA ARG A 211 -9.89 -12.26 11.03
C ARG A 211 -10.67 -13.30 10.20
N ALA A 212 -11.68 -12.88 9.46
CA ALA A 212 -12.40 -13.78 8.55
C ALA A 212 -11.50 -14.25 7.40
N GLN A 213 -10.74 -13.34 6.79
CA GLN A 213 -9.74 -13.67 5.76
C GLN A 213 -8.67 -14.64 6.31
N ASP A 214 -8.18 -14.43 7.54
CA ASP A 214 -7.22 -15.33 8.17
C ASP A 214 -7.78 -16.75 8.38
N ARG A 215 -9.07 -16.87 8.75
CA ARG A 215 -9.74 -18.17 8.93
C ARG A 215 -10.07 -18.88 7.60
N LEU A 216 -10.36 -18.13 6.54
CA LEU A 216 -10.62 -18.72 5.23
C LEU A 216 -9.37 -19.44 4.69
N GLY A 217 -8.18 -18.97 5.03
CA GLY A 217 -6.92 -19.54 4.55
C GLY A 217 -6.75 -19.35 3.03
N GLY A 218 -5.77 -20.04 2.45
CA GLY A 218 -5.47 -19.96 1.02
C GLY A 218 -4.63 -18.76 0.62
N PRO A 219 -4.54 -18.47 -0.70
CA PRO A 219 -3.80 -17.31 -1.20
C PRO A 219 -4.38 -16.02 -0.62
N ARG A 220 -3.52 -15.19 -0.03
CA ARG A 220 -3.96 -13.92 0.56
C ARG A 220 -3.91 -12.83 -0.49
N ALA A 221 -5.00 -12.06 -0.59
CA ALA A 221 -5.03 -10.76 -1.23
C ALA A 221 -5.24 -9.69 -0.15
N ALA A 222 -4.79 -8.48 -0.42
CA ALA A 222 -4.96 -7.35 0.48
C ALA A 222 -6.44 -7.02 0.69
N LEU A 223 -6.75 -6.44 1.86
CA LEU A 223 -8.00 -5.75 2.11
C LEU A 223 -7.75 -4.24 1.94
N ILE A 224 -8.42 -3.61 0.99
CA ILE A 224 -8.38 -2.16 0.81
C ILE A 224 -9.51 -1.54 1.64
N VAL A 225 -9.14 -0.69 2.59
CA VAL A 225 -10.07 0.12 3.38
C VAL A 225 -10.02 1.53 2.83
N ALA A 226 -11.01 1.87 2.03
CA ALA A 226 -11.14 3.16 1.38
C ALA A 226 -11.78 4.17 2.34
N ASN A 227 -10.95 5.08 2.86
CA ASN A 227 -11.31 6.07 3.87
C ASN A 227 -11.32 7.46 3.24
N PRO A 228 -12.47 8.12 3.06
CA PRO A 228 -12.54 9.41 2.39
C PRO A 228 -11.86 10.52 3.19
N VAL A 229 -11.27 11.49 2.47
CA VAL A 229 -10.91 12.78 3.05
C VAL A 229 -12.19 13.44 3.59
N PRO A 230 -12.13 14.13 4.76
CA PRO A 230 -13.30 14.90 5.24
C PRO A 230 -13.77 15.91 4.19
N VAL A 231 -15.09 16.00 3.97
CA VAL A 231 -15.68 16.91 2.97
C VAL A 231 -15.24 18.37 3.15
N ALA A 232 -15.04 18.81 4.41
CA ALA A 232 -14.54 20.15 4.72
C ALA A 232 -13.07 20.38 4.34
N GLU A 233 -12.29 19.30 4.12
CA GLU A 233 -10.85 19.34 3.84
C GLU A 233 -10.53 18.84 2.42
N GLN A 234 -11.56 18.46 1.63
CA GLN A 234 -11.37 18.05 0.25
C GLN A 234 -11.02 19.25 -0.65
N LEU A 235 -10.40 18.96 -1.77
CA LEU A 235 -10.24 19.96 -2.83
C LEU A 235 -11.61 20.31 -3.43
N ASP A 236 -11.80 21.58 -3.88
CA ASP A 236 -13.00 21.95 -4.62
C ASP A 236 -13.15 21.08 -5.87
N PRO A 237 -14.27 20.36 -6.05
CA PRO A 237 -14.43 19.42 -7.16
C PRO A 237 -14.29 20.06 -8.55
N ALA A 238 -14.81 21.27 -8.74
CA ALA A 238 -14.73 21.94 -10.04
C ALA A 238 -13.31 22.44 -10.33
N LEU A 239 -12.56 22.83 -9.30
CA LEU A 239 -11.13 23.14 -9.43
C LEU A 239 -10.34 21.87 -9.76
N HIS A 240 -10.59 20.77 -9.04
CA HIS A 240 -9.96 19.48 -9.31
C HIS A 240 -10.10 19.06 -10.77
N ASP A 241 -11.32 19.05 -11.30
CA ASP A 241 -11.59 18.59 -12.66
C ASP A 241 -10.91 19.46 -13.71
N ARG A 242 -10.93 20.77 -13.54
CA ARG A 242 -10.24 21.71 -14.46
C ARG A 242 -8.73 21.51 -14.45
N VAL A 243 -8.14 21.39 -13.26
CA VAL A 243 -6.69 21.25 -13.10
C VAL A 243 -6.23 19.89 -13.60
N LEU A 244 -6.98 18.83 -13.32
CA LEU A 244 -6.68 17.49 -13.82
C LEU A 244 -6.70 17.44 -15.34
N ALA A 245 -7.75 17.99 -15.97
CA ALA A 245 -7.86 18.07 -17.44
C ALA A 245 -6.67 18.84 -18.04
N GLY A 246 -6.30 19.98 -17.45
CA GLY A 246 -5.13 20.76 -17.88
C GLY A 246 -3.82 20.00 -17.73
N GLY A 247 -3.64 19.28 -16.62
CA GLY A 247 -2.45 18.47 -16.38
C GLY A 247 -2.29 17.32 -17.38
N LEU A 248 -3.38 16.63 -17.69
CA LEU A 248 -3.38 15.55 -18.69
C LEU A 248 -3.03 16.09 -20.09
N ALA A 249 -3.61 17.24 -20.48
CA ALA A 249 -3.27 17.89 -21.74
C ALA A 249 -1.78 18.30 -21.80
N ALA A 250 -1.27 18.91 -20.73
CA ALA A 250 0.13 19.31 -20.64
C ALA A 250 1.10 18.10 -20.65
N ALA A 251 0.75 16.98 -20.02
CA ALA A 251 1.54 15.76 -20.06
C ALA A 251 1.64 15.23 -21.50
N LYS A 252 0.52 15.19 -22.20
CA LYS A 252 0.44 14.77 -23.61
C LYS A 252 1.27 15.67 -24.52
N GLU A 253 1.12 16.98 -24.39
CA GLU A 253 1.89 17.97 -25.18
C GLU A 253 3.38 17.83 -24.99
N LYS A 254 3.83 17.56 -23.75
CA LYS A 254 5.25 17.38 -23.40
C LYS A 254 5.77 15.96 -23.68
N GLY A 255 4.94 15.05 -24.14
CA GLY A 255 5.32 13.65 -24.37
C GLY A 255 5.74 12.90 -23.10
N ILE A 256 5.18 13.27 -21.95
CA ILE A 256 5.46 12.60 -20.67
C ILE A 256 4.78 11.23 -20.65
N THR A 257 5.56 10.16 -20.45
CA THR A 257 5.06 8.77 -20.46
C THR A 257 5.64 7.94 -19.31
N GLY A 258 5.03 6.79 -19.02
CA GLY A 258 5.49 5.81 -18.05
C GLY A 258 5.64 6.38 -16.64
N GLN A 259 6.73 6.04 -15.95
CA GLN A 259 6.95 6.41 -14.53
C GLN A 259 7.01 7.92 -14.27
N ALA A 260 7.24 8.74 -15.28
CA ALA A 260 7.28 10.20 -15.16
C ALA A 260 5.88 10.85 -15.09
N VAL A 261 4.82 10.17 -15.53
CA VAL A 261 3.45 10.71 -15.58
C VAL A 261 2.94 11.08 -14.18
N THR A 262 3.04 10.16 -13.24
CA THR A 262 2.53 10.40 -11.87
C THR A 262 3.21 11.59 -11.18
N PRO A 263 4.55 11.68 -11.08
CA PRO A 263 5.20 12.85 -10.48
C PRO A 263 4.83 14.16 -11.17
N PHE A 264 4.83 14.18 -12.50
CA PHE A 264 4.47 15.35 -13.29
C PHE A 264 3.06 15.83 -12.98
N LEU A 265 2.06 14.92 -12.99
CA LEU A 265 0.67 15.29 -12.74
C LEU A 265 0.43 15.75 -11.30
N LEU A 266 1.07 15.11 -10.32
CA LEU A 266 0.95 15.53 -8.91
C LEU A 266 1.55 16.91 -8.70
N GLU A 267 2.71 17.20 -9.31
CA GLU A 267 3.33 18.53 -9.27
C GLU A 267 2.43 19.56 -9.97
N TYR A 268 1.94 19.23 -11.16
CA TYR A 268 1.01 20.11 -11.92
C TYR A 268 -0.21 20.46 -11.08
N VAL A 269 -0.86 19.47 -10.48
CA VAL A 269 -2.03 19.68 -9.62
C VAL A 269 -1.64 20.56 -8.42
N THR A 270 -0.52 20.31 -7.76
CA THR A 270 -0.08 21.10 -6.61
C THR A 270 0.13 22.57 -6.97
N VAL A 271 0.79 22.84 -8.09
CA VAL A 271 1.06 24.20 -8.56
C VAL A 271 -0.23 24.93 -8.93
N HIS A 272 -1.11 24.28 -9.70
CA HIS A 272 -2.33 24.92 -10.22
C HIS A 272 -3.50 24.94 -9.22
N THR A 273 -3.32 24.35 -8.03
CA THR A 273 -4.23 24.50 -6.89
C THR A 273 -3.64 25.36 -5.78
N GLU A 274 -2.52 26.05 -6.03
CA GLU A 274 -1.82 26.90 -5.05
C GLU A 274 -1.54 26.16 -3.72
N GLY A 275 -1.28 24.83 -3.81
CA GLY A 275 -1.00 23.97 -2.67
C GLY A 275 -2.24 23.39 -1.97
N ALA A 276 -3.46 23.74 -2.37
CA ALA A 276 -4.68 23.19 -1.74
C ALA A 276 -4.77 21.66 -1.86
N SER A 277 -4.30 21.08 -2.97
CA SER A 277 -4.23 19.64 -3.15
C SER A 277 -3.24 18.96 -2.19
N LEU A 278 -2.17 19.65 -1.81
CA LEU A 278 -1.22 19.16 -0.80
C LEU A 278 -1.89 19.09 0.57
N GLU A 279 -2.66 20.10 0.96
CA GLU A 279 -3.38 20.09 2.24
C GLU A 279 -4.46 18.99 2.26
N ALA A 280 -5.22 18.80 1.19
CA ALA A 280 -6.18 17.70 1.08
C ALA A 280 -5.49 16.32 1.18
N ASN A 281 -4.33 16.14 0.55
CA ASN A 281 -3.53 14.92 0.69
C ASN A 281 -3.06 14.69 2.14
N LEU A 282 -2.60 15.74 2.82
CA LEU A 282 -2.19 15.65 4.21
C LEU A 282 -3.36 15.33 5.13
N ALA A 283 -4.53 15.92 4.91
CA ALA A 283 -5.74 15.58 5.65
C ALA A 283 -6.12 14.10 5.47
N ALA A 284 -6.11 13.62 4.21
CA ALA A 284 -6.38 12.22 3.88
C ALA A 284 -5.40 11.26 4.59
N VAL A 285 -4.10 11.49 4.46
CA VAL A 285 -3.09 10.60 5.05
C VAL A 285 -3.14 10.58 6.58
N ARG A 286 -3.39 11.74 7.22
CA ARG A 286 -3.60 11.82 8.68
C ARG A 286 -4.81 11.01 9.12
N GLY A 287 -5.93 11.13 8.39
CA GLY A 287 -7.14 10.36 8.63
C GLY A 287 -6.90 8.85 8.49
N ASN A 288 -6.19 8.45 7.44
CA ASN A 288 -5.84 7.05 7.18
C ASN A 288 -4.95 6.46 8.27
N VAL A 289 -3.95 7.21 8.75
CA VAL A 289 -3.04 6.77 9.81
C VAL A 289 -3.78 6.58 11.14
N ARG A 290 -4.65 7.53 11.53
CA ARG A 290 -5.47 7.39 12.74
C ARG A 290 -6.40 6.17 12.67
N LEU A 291 -7.05 5.98 11.52
CA LEU A 291 -7.92 4.83 11.30
C LEU A 291 -7.14 3.53 11.33
N ALA A 292 -5.97 3.47 10.69
CA ALA A 292 -5.10 2.30 10.67
C ALA A 292 -4.66 1.90 12.09
N ALA A 293 -4.26 2.85 12.93
CA ALA A 293 -3.93 2.59 14.33
C ALA A 293 -5.12 1.99 15.10
N SER A 294 -6.32 2.56 14.90
CA SER A 294 -7.54 2.04 15.52
C SER A 294 -7.90 0.63 15.03
N ILE A 295 -7.72 0.34 13.73
CA ILE A 295 -7.93 -1.01 13.15
C ILE A 295 -6.91 -2.00 13.71
N ALA A 296 -5.63 -1.62 13.76
CA ALA A 296 -4.58 -2.47 14.31
C ALA A 296 -4.84 -2.82 15.78
N GLY A 297 -5.30 -1.84 16.59
CA GLY A 297 -5.71 -2.05 17.98
C GLY A 297 -6.89 -3.01 18.09
N ALA A 298 -7.94 -2.81 17.27
CA ALA A 298 -9.13 -3.68 17.27
C ALA A 298 -8.83 -5.10 16.76
N TYR A 299 -7.86 -5.26 15.88
CA TYR A 299 -7.39 -6.56 15.41
C TYR A 299 -6.62 -7.30 16.50
N GLY A 300 -5.67 -6.63 17.17
CA GLY A 300 -4.90 -7.20 18.29
C GLY A 300 -5.76 -7.59 19.49
N ALA A 301 -6.74 -6.77 19.88
CA ALA A 301 -7.62 -7.04 21.00
C ALA A 301 -8.52 -8.28 20.84
N GLY A 302 -8.73 -8.75 19.63
CA GLY A 302 -9.51 -9.96 19.33
C GLY A 302 -8.65 -11.19 19.00
N ALA A 303 -7.33 -11.11 19.13
CA ALA A 303 -6.45 -12.26 19.00
C ALA A 303 -6.64 -13.17 20.23
N ASP A 304 -7.06 -14.41 20.01
CA ASP A 304 -7.09 -15.44 21.04
C ASP A 304 -5.63 -15.70 21.47
N PRO A 305 -5.26 -15.53 22.77
CA PRO A 305 -3.86 -15.69 23.19
C PRO A 305 -3.30 -17.10 22.95
N GLY A 306 -4.15 -18.06 22.52
CA GLY A 306 -3.74 -19.43 22.18
C GLY A 306 -3.41 -19.68 20.69
N ALA A 307 -3.66 -18.75 19.78
CA ALA A 307 -3.51 -18.98 18.33
C ALA A 307 -2.08 -18.74 17.79
N GLY A 308 -1.15 -18.28 18.62
CA GLY A 308 0.21 -17.86 18.22
C GLY A 308 1.30 -18.95 18.21
N ALA A 309 1.01 -20.17 18.68
CA ALA A 309 2.05 -21.20 18.92
C ALA A 309 2.02 -22.40 17.94
N GLY A 310 1.61 -22.22 16.70
CA GLY A 310 1.50 -23.33 15.75
C GLY A 310 1.68 -22.92 14.29
N ARG A 311 2.75 -22.20 13.94
CA ARG A 311 3.17 -22.07 12.53
C ARG A 311 4.40 -22.93 12.30
N ASP A 312 4.21 -24.25 12.40
CA ASP A 312 5.15 -25.19 11.80
C ASP A 312 5.07 -25.07 10.27
N ALA A 313 6.26 -25.06 9.66
CA ALA A 313 6.46 -24.96 8.23
C ALA A 313 5.57 -25.99 7.51
N ALA A 314 4.82 -25.53 6.51
CA ALA A 314 4.10 -26.41 5.61
C ALA A 314 5.10 -27.45 5.03
N PRO A 315 4.77 -28.75 4.99
CA PRO A 315 5.63 -29.75 4.39
C PRO A 315 5.79 -29.44 2.89
N ALA A 316 7.03 -29.57 2.40
CA ALA A 316 7.33 -29.43 0.99
C ALA A 316 6.41 -30.33 0.16
N PRO A 317 5.93 -29.91 -1.04
CA PRO A 317 5.08 -30.71 -1.88
C PRO A 317 5.80 -32.01 -2.24
N GLY A 318 5.17 -33.14 -1.86
CA GLY A 318 5.71 -34.46 -2.09
C GLY A 318 5.97 -34.69 -3.59
N SER A 319 7.14 -35.25 -3.88
CA SER A 319 7.54 -35.73 -5.18
C SER A 319 6.50 -36.70 -5.73
N VAL A 320 5.94 -36.36 -6.90
CA VAL A 320 5.09 -37.26 -7.67
C VAL A 320 5.92 -38.48 -8.07
N PRO A 321 5.49 -39.74 -7.78
CA PRO A 321 6.22 -40.91 -8.22
C PRO A 321 6.13 -41.01 -9.75
N ALA A 322 7.29 -41.34 -10.39
CA ALA A 322 7.38 -41.57 -11.82
C ALA A 322 6.45 -42.72 -12.26
N PRO A 323 5.81 -42.63 -13.45
CA PRO A 323 4.96 -43.71 -13.96
C PRO A 323 5.82 -44.94 -14.24
N GLY A 324 5.42 -46.05 -13.63
CA GLY A 324 6.07 -47.33 -13.80
C GLY A 324 6.05 -47.78 -15.26
N SER A 325 7.19 -48.27 -15.74
CA SER A 325 7.37 -48.91 -17.03
C SER A 325 6.51 -50.17 -17.14
N GLY A 326 5.37 -50.03 -17.80
CA GLY A 326 4.53 -51.19 -18.15
C GLY A 326 5.23 -52.07 -19.17
N ALA A 327 5.40 -53.32 -18.82
CA ALA A 327 5.95 -54.37 -19.67
C ALA A 327 5.08 -54.60 -20.93
N ALA A 328 5.73 -54.76 -22.06
CA ALA A 328 5.12 -55.12 -23.31
C ALA A 328 4.56 -56.56 -23.25
N PRO A 329 3.36 -56.88 -23.80
CA PRO A 329 2.92 -58.23 -23.97
C PRO A 329 3.55 -58.86 -25.23
N GLY A 330 4.09 -60.08 -25.03
CA GLY A 330 4.78 -60.87 -26.05
C GLY A 330 3.88 -61.29 -27.22
N ALA A 331 4.51 -61.35 -28.37
CA ALA A 331 4.01 -61.93 -29.57
C ALA A 331 3.87 -63.47 -29.41
N GLY A 332 2.68 -63.97 -29.57
CA GLY A 332 2.36 -65.39 -29.67
C GLY A 332 1.67 -65.60 -30.99
N GLY A 333 2.26 -66.48 -31.82
CA GLY A 333 1.91 -66.72 -33.21
C GLY A 333 0.66 -67.56 -33.47
N ARG A 334 0.17 -67.41 -34.59
CA ARG A 334 -0.20 -68.33 -35.71
C ARG A 334 -0.80 -67.48 -36.82
#